data_982b207d5ce002fbe18f0dcb8ab40964
#
_entry.id   982b207d5ce002fbe18f0dcb8ab40964
#
_cell.length_a   1.000
_cell.length_b   1.000
_cell.length_c   1.000
_cell.angle_alpha   90.00
_cell.angle_beta   90.00
_cell.angle_gamma   90.00
#
_symmetry.space_group_name_H-M   'P 1'
#
loop_
_entity.id
_entity.type
_entity.pdbx_description
1 polymer ?
#
loop_
_entity_poly.entity_id
_entity_poly.type
_entity_poly.pdbx_seq_one_letter_code
_entity_poly.pdbx_strand_id
1 'polypeptide(L)'
;MTLEQVRTASGLRMSRSEGGVCVGYQTDGAPAGLAFTAVEGSNRLDFVSVSEPSIATVSGIRVGSTVGEVRRTYGESLKGSVQDGWGRLVFRAADPSLDRFAMVFLFSDGKVAGIWSGLRTIVERDEICA
;
A
#
# COMPACT_ATOMS: atom_id res chain seq x y z
N MET A 1 6.85 -7.88 -10.04
CA MET A 1 6.12 -9.16 -10.20
C MET A 1 4.98 -8.96 -11.20
N THR A 2 4.86 -9.84 -12.17
CA THR A 2 3.75 -9.79 -13.13
C THR A 2 2.47 -10.34 -12.50
N LEU A 3 1.32 -9.99 -13.10
CA LEU A 3 0.03 -10.50 -12.62
C LEU A 3 -0.05 -12.03 -12.70
N GLU A 4 0.55 -12.61 -13.75
CA GLU A 4 0.60 -14.06 -13.88
C GLU A 4 1.47 -14.72 -12.81
N GLN A 5 2.59 -14.09 -12.45
CA GLN A 5 3.44 -14.57 -11.36
C GLN A 5 2.71 -14.51 -10.01
N VAL A 6 1.94 -13.46 -9.78
CA VAL A 6 1.10 -13.35 -8.56
C VAL A 6 0.08 -14.48 -8.52
N ARG A 7 -0.61 -14.72 -9.63
CA ARG A 7 -1.59 -15.80 -9.72
C ARG A 7 -0.95 -17.16 -9.45
N THR A 8 0.20 -17.43 -10.07
CA THR A 8 0.91 -18.70 -9.90
C THR A 8 1.42 -18.87 -8.47
N ALA A 9 2.03 -17.83 -7.90
CA ALA A 9 2.60 -17.89 -6.55
C ALA A 9 1.54 -18.02 -5.46
N SER A 10 0.40 -17.33 -5.61
CA SER A 10 -0.69 -17.34 -4.61
C SER A 10 -1.62 -18.55 -4.73
N GLY A 11 -1.72 -19.15 -5.92
CA GLY A 11 -2.71 -20.18 -6.22
C GLY A 11 -4.16 -19.66 -6.15
N LEU A 12 -4.37 -18.37 -6.05
CA LEU A 12 -5.67 -17.76 -5.89
C LEU A 12 -6.24 -17.31 -7.24
N ARG A 13 -7.54 -17.36 -7.36
CA ARG A 13 -8.23 -16.79 -8.52
C ARG A 13 -8.26 -15.28 -8.38
N MET A 14 -7.93 -14.59 -9.47
CA MET A 14 -7.95 -13.14 -9.52
C MET A 14 -9.09 -12.68 -10.40
N SER A 15 -9.98 -11.86 -9.87
CA SER A 15 -11.03 -11.19 -10.64
C SER A 15 -10.66 -9.74 -10.85
N ARG A 16 -10.84 -9.28 -12.08
CA ARG A 16 -10.52 -7.92 -12.50
C ARG A 16 -11.70 -6.99 -12.24
N SER A 17 -11.41 -5.81 -11.66
CA SER A 17 -12.35 -4.70 -11.59
C SER A 17 -11.70 -3.46 -12.20
N GLU A 18 -12.43 -2.70 -13.00
CA GLU A 18 -11.93 -1.50 -13.63
C GLU A 18 -12.46 -0.27 -12.91
N GLY A 19 -11.60 0.73 -12.70
CA GLY A 19 -11.97 1.99 -12.10
C GLY A 19 -10.93 3.06 -12.44
N GLY A 20 -11.29 4.01 -13.29
CA GLY A 20 -10.38 5.07 -13.72
C GLY A 20 -9.18 4.51 -14.47
N VAL A 21 -7.98 4.98 -14.10
CA VAL A 21 -6.71 4.54 -14.70
C VAL A 21 -6.08 3.34 -14.00
N CYS A 22 -6.77 2.78 -13.01
CA CYS A 22 -6.30 1.60 -12.29
C CYS A 22 -7.15 0.38 -12.60
N VAL A 23 -6.50 -0.77 -12.56
CA VAL A 23 -7.17 -2.06 -12.64
C VAL A 23 -6.96 -2.76 -11.31
N GLY A 24 -8.06 -2.98 -10.58
CA GLY A 24 -8.03 -3.73 -9.34
C GLY A 24 -8.16 -5.22 -9.60
N TYR A 25 -7.48 -5.99 -8.79
CA TYR A 25 -7.59 -7.44 -8.79
C TYR A 25 -7.95 -7.91 -7.39
N GLN A 26 -9.02 -8.65 -7.28
CA GLN A 26 -9.40 -9.32 -6.05
C GLN A 26 -9.06 -10.79 -6.16
N THR A 27 -8.59 -11.36 -5.07
CA THR A 27 -8.25 -12.77 -5.00
C THR A 27 -9.24 -13.49 -4.11
N ASP A 28 -9.82 -14.58 -4.60
CA ASP A 28 -10.67 -15.43 -3.79
C ASP A 28 -9.84 -16.04 -2.66
N GLY A 29 -10.32 -15.95 -1.42
CA GLY A 29 -9.62 -16.47 -0.25
C GLY A 29 -8.57 -15.54 0.33
N ALA A 30 -8.33 -14.36 -0.27
CA ALA A 30 -7.48 -13.34 0.35
C ALA A 30 -8.18 -12.71 1.56
N PRO A 31 -7.41 -12.23 2.56
CA PRO A 31 -7.99 -11.50 3.68
C PRO A 31 -8.78 -10.28 3.21
N ALA A 32 -9.89 -9.98 3.88
CA ALA A 32 -10.68 -8.79 3.59
C ALA A 32 -9.81 -7.54 3.76
N GLY A 33 -10.02 -6.55 2.89
CA GLY A 33 -9.28 -5.29 2.92
C GLY A 33 -7.92 -5.32 2.24
N LEU A 34 -7.53 -6.44 1.63
CA LEU A 34 -6.32 -6.54 0.83
C LEU A 34 -6.70 -6.44 -0.65
N ALA A 35 -6.13 -5.47 -1.35
CA ALA A 35 -6.36 -5.27 -2.78
C ALA A 35 -5.04 -5.19 -3.54
N PHE A 36 -5.03 -5.79 -4.71
CA PHE A 36 -3.90 -5.76 -5.64
C PHE A 36 -4.26 -4.84 -6.79
N THR A 37 -3.37 -3.93 -7.15
CA THR A 37 -3.69 -2.90 -8.16
C THR A 37 -2.57 -2.78 -9.18
N ALA A 38 -2.97 -2.65 -10.45
CA ALA A 38 -2.11 -2.30 -11.55
C ALA A 38 -2.62 -1.00 -12.19
N VAL A 39 -1.71 -0.15 -12.64
CA VAL A 39 -2.06 1.02 -13.45
C VAL A 39 -2.42 0.53 -14.85
N GLU A 40 -3.38 1.19 -15.49
CA GLU A 40 -3.84 0.82 -16.83
C GLU A 40 -2.66 0.67 -17.80
N GLY A 41 -2.64 -0.40 -18.55
CA GLY A 41 -1.56 -0.74 -19.48
C GLY A 41 -0.38 -1.45 -18.84
N SER A 42 -0.32 -1.54 -17.52
CA SER A 42 0.71 -2.30 -16.83
C SER A 42 0.37 -3.80 -16.81
N ASN A 43 1.36 -4.64 -17.07
CA ASN A 43 1.24 -6.09 -16.92
C ASN A 43 1.85 -6.58 -15.59
N ARG A 44 2.02 -5.66 -14.64
CA ARG A 44 2.64 -5.93 -13.35
C ARG A 44 1.73 -5.48 -12.24
N LEU A 45 1.92 -6.12 -11.09
CA LEU A 45 1.38 -5.60 -9.85
C LEU A 45 2.18 -4.35 -9.48
N ASP A 46 1.50 -3.21 -9.46
CA ASP A 46 2.15 -1.92 -9.16
C ASP A 46 2.11 -1.61 -7.66
N PHE A 47 1.03 -1.94 -7.00
CA PHE A 47 0.95 -1.79 -5.53
C PHE A 47 -0.14 -2.67 -4.92
N VAL A 48 0.00 -2.85 -3.62
CA VAL A 48 -0.96 -3.52 -2.76
C VAL A 48 -1.52 -2.49 -1.78
N SER A 49 -2.82 -2.51 -1.54
CA SER A 49 -3.44 -1.65 -0.53
C SER A 49 -4.10 -2.49 0.56
N VAL A 50 -4.01 -1.97 1.79
CA VAL A 50 -4.61 -2.58 2.98
C VAL A 50 -5.54 -1.55 3.60
N SER A 51 -6.79 -1.93 3.83
CA SER A 51 -7.82 -1.06 4.40
C SER A 51 -8.48 -1.63 5.67
N GLU A 52 -8.03 -2.78 6.14
CA GLU A 52 -8.58 -3.45 7.32
C GLU A 52 -7.51 -3.71 8.38
N PRO A 53 -7.86 -3.65 9.68
CA PRO A 53 -6.88 -3.80 10.76
C PRO A 53 -6.36 -5.22 10.97
N SER A 54 -6.94 -6.20 10.31
CA SER A 54 -6.51 -7.60 10.42
C SER A 54 -5.16 -7.89 9.78
N ILE A 55 -4.66 -6.98 8.92
CA ILE A 55 -3.39 -7.14 8.21
C ILE A 55 -2.42 -6.10 8.73
N ALA A 56 -1.29 -6.55 9.28
CA ALA A 56 -0.25 -5.68 9.79
C ALA A 56 0.99 -5.71 8.90
N THR A 57 1.77 -4.62 8.93
CA THR A 57 3.13 -4.65 8.38
C THR A 57 4.00 -5.59 9.20
N VAL A 58 5.16 -5.98 8.67
CA VAL A 58 6.12 -6.81 9.40
C VAL A 58 6.50 -6.17 10.74
N SER A 59 6.56 -4.85 10.80
CA SER A 59 6.88 -4.09 12.03
C SER A 59 5.69 -3.88 12.96
N GLY A 60 4.51 -4.40 12.63
CA GLY A 60 3.33 -4.38 13.51
C GLY A 60 2.38 -3.21 13.32
N ILE A 61 2.60 -2.35 12.33
CA ILE A 61 1.68 -1.25 12.01
C ILE A 61 0.49 -1.78 11.22
N ARG A 62 -0.70 -1.33 11.58
CA ARG A 62 -1.96 -1.73 10.95
C ARG A 62 -2.90 -0.54 10.83
N VAL A 63 -3.99 -0.71 10.09
CA VAL A 63 -5.09 0.25 10.09
C VAL A 63 -5.58 0.41 11.53
N GLY A 64 -5.71 1.65 12.00
CA GLY A 64 -6.01 1.98 13.38
C GLY A 64 -4.80 2.33 14.24
N SER A 65 -3.58 2.05 13.82
CA SER A 65 -2.37 2.51 14.51
C SER A 65 -2.31 4.04 14.51
N THR A 66 -1.76 4.61 15.58
CA THR A 66 -1.66 6.08 15.70
C THR A 66 -0.46 6.63 14.92
N VAL A 67 -0.48 7.94 14.66
CA VAL A 67 0.67 8.65 14.05
C VAL A 67 1.93 8.42 14.90
N GLY A 68 1.80 8.51 16.23
CA GLY A 68 2.91 8.31 17.15
C GLY A 68 3.52 6.91 17.06
N GLU A 69 2.68 5.88 16.91
CA GLU A 69 3.14 4.50 16.74
C GLU A 69 3.93 4.32 15.45
N VAL A 70 3.44 4.90 14.35
CA VAL A 70 4.13 4.86 13.06
C VAL A 70 5.47 5.58 13.14
N ARG A 71 5.52 6.76 13.77
CA ARG A 71 6.77 7.53 13.94
C ARG A 71 7.78 6.80 14.81
N ARG A 72 7.35 6.15 15.88
CA ARG A 72 8.24 5.34 16.74
C ARG A 72 8.79 4.14 16.01
N THR A 73 7.99 3.51 15.15
CA THR A 73 8.38 2.30 14.44
C THR A 73 9.37 2.57 13.32
N TYR A 74 9.14 3.61 12.52
CA TYR A 74 9.93 3.89 11.31
C TYR A 74 10.88 5.10 11.45
N GLY A 75 10.66 5.94 12.43
CA GLY A 75 11.58 7.02 12.79
C GLY A 75 11.85 8.00 11.66
N GLU A 76 13.13 8.33 11.48
CA GLU A 76 13.58 9.33 10.51
C GLU A 76 13.48 8.87 9.05
N SER A 77 13.21 7.61 8.82
CA SER A 77 12.98 7.08 7.47
C SER A 77 11.66 7.53 6.87
N LEU A 78 10.82 8.19 7.65
CA LEU A 78 9.53 8.70 7.18
C LEU A 78 9.68 10.09 6.56
N LYS A 79 8.98 10.28 5.45
CA LYS A 79 8.81 11.57 4.76
C LYS A 79 7.33 11.93 4.72
N GLY A 80 7.03 13.21 4.60
CA GLY A 80 5.66 13.69 4.52
C GLY A 80 5.21 14.38 5.80
N SER A 81 3.92 14.67 5.88
CA SER A 81 3.35 15.40 7.03
C SER A 81 1.93 14.94 7.34
N VAL A 82 1.60 15.04 8.61
CA VAL A 82 0.24 14.85 9.12
C VAL A 82 -0.15 16.09 9.90
N GLN A 83 -1.26 16.72 9.53
CA GLN A 83 -1.78 17.92 10.18
C GLN A 83 -3.23 17.67 10.61
N ASP A 84 -3.53 17.95 11.86
CA ASP A 84 -4.87 17.76 12.45
C ASP A 84 -5.39 16.33 12.26
N GLY A 85 -4.49 15.34 12.28
CA GLY A 85 -4.81 13.92 12.10
C GLY A 85 -4.96 13.47 10.66
N TRP A 86 -4.74 14.37 9.68
CA TRP A 86 -4.90 14.07 8.26
C TRP A 86 -3.57 14.24 7.50
N GLY A 87 -3.30 13.34 6.59
CA GLY A 87 -2.12 13.40 5.76
C GLY A 87 -1.56 12.03 5.46
N ARG A 88 -0.31 12.02 5.05
CA ARG A 88 0.38 10.76 4.74
C ARG A 88 1.86 10.81 5.14
N LEU A 89 2.36 9.67 5.54
CA LEU A 89 3.78 9.45 5.78
C LEU A 89 4.28 8.35 4.85
N VAL A 90 5.44 8.56 4.28
CA VAL A 90 6.06 7.65 3.32
C VAL A 90 7.29 7.03 3.93
N PHE A 91 7.35 5.72 3.98
CA PHE A 91 8.53 4.97 4.40
C PHE A 91 9.29 4.47 3.17
N ARG A 92 10.58 4.77 3.15
CA ARG A 92 11.53 4.23 2.16
C ARG A 92 12.60 3.47 2.90
N ALA A 93 12.85 2.24 2.51
CA ALA A 93 13.90 1.43 3.12
C ALA A 93 15.28 2.07 2.89
N ALA A 94 16.16 1.92 3.87
CA ALA A 94 17.54 2.43 3.76
C ALA A 94 18.39 1.59 2.79
N ASP A 95 18.00 0.34 2.53
CA ASP A 95 18.72 -0.55 1.63
C ASP A 95 18.56 -0.05 0.17
N PRO A 96 19.66 0.30 -0.53
CA PRO A 96 19.60 0.78 -1.91
C PRO A 96 18.95 -0.21 -2.90
N SER A 97 18.98 -1.51 -2.61
CA SER A 97 18.35 -2.51 -3.46
C SER A 97 16.82 -2.42 -3.45
N LEU A 98 16.24 -1.72 -2.47
CA LEU A 98 14.81 -1.53 -2.27
C LEU A 98 14.35 -0.10 -2.57
N ASP A 99 15.20 0.76 -3.12
CA ASP A 99 14.89 2.19 -3.28
C ASP A 99 13.79 2.48 -4.30
N ARG A 100 13.44 1.54 -5.16
CA ARG A 100 12.31 1.66 -6.09
C ARG A 100 10.96 1.39 -5.44
N PHE A 101 10.93 0.95 -4.19
CA PHE A 101 9.72 0.65 -3.45
C PHE A 101 9.50 1.64 -2.33
N ALA A 102 8.24 1.85 -1.98
CA ALA A 102 7.85 2.64 -0.83
C ALA A 102 6.58 2.09 -0.20
N MET A 103 6.37 2.46 1.05
CA MET A 103 5.14 2.17 1.78
C MET A 103 4.54 3.50 2.22
N VAL A 104 3.27 3.71 1.91
CA VAL A 104 2.56 4.95 2.24
C VAL A 104 1.50 4.65 3.29
N PHE A 105 1.56 5.38 4.39
CA PHE A 105 0.55 5.35 5.45
C PHE A 105 -0.37 6.55 5.28
N LEU A 106 -1.64 6.29 5.06
CA LEU A 106 -2.67 7.32 4.95
C LEU A 106 -3.34 7.49 6.29
N PHE A 107 -3.41 8.72 6.77
CA PHE A 107 -3.98 9.04 8.07
C PHE A 107 -5.30 9.77 7.93
N SER A 108 -6.24 9.39 8.77
CA SER A 108 -7.52 10.03 8.95
C SER A 108 -7.81 10.04 10.44
N ASP A 109 -8.11 11.22 10.96
CA ASP A 109 -8.45 11.40 12.38
C ASP A 109 -7.38 10.84 13.35
N GLY A 110 -6.11 11.02 12.99
CA GLY A 110 -4.96 10.63 13.82
C GLY A 110 -4.58 9.17 13.78
N LYS A 111 -5.23 8.38 12.94
CA LYS A 111 -5.00 6.93 12.81
C LYS A 111 -4.77 6.52 11.38
N VAL A 112 -4.02 5.44 11.18
CA VAL A 112 -3.84 4.85 9.87
C VAL A 112 -5.20 4.38 9.33
N ALA A 113 -5.60 4.95 8.19
CA ALA A 113 -6.82 4.57 7.48
C ALA A 113 -6.54 3.60 6.33
N GLY A 114 -5.32 3.62 5.81
CA GLY A 114 -4.91 2.72 4.74
C GLY A 114 -3.40 2.65 4.62
N ILE A 115 -2.92 1.57 4.04
CA ILE A 115 -1.51 1.35 3.77
C ILE A 115 -1.36 0.93 2.32
N TRP A 116 -0.51 1.63 1.58
CA TRP A 116 -0.16 1.29 0.20
C TRP A 116 1.30 0.89 0.12
N SER A 117 1.59 -0.23 -0.50
CA SER A 117 2.95 -0.73 -0.65
C SER A 117 3.22 -1.15 -2.09
N GLY A 118 4.25 -0.61 -2.70
CA GLY A 118 4.60 -0.93 -4.07
C GLY A 118 5.65 -0.02 -4.66
N LEU A 119 5.58 0.19 -5.98
CA LEU A 119 6.51 1.04 -6.70
C LEU A 119 6.42 2.49 -6.22
N ARG A 120 7.55 3.04 -5.81
CA ARG A 120 7.64 4.41 -5.30
C ARG A 120 7.04 5.44 -6.24
N THR A 121 7.32 5.33 -7.54
CA THR A 121 6.82 6.25 -8.56
C THR A 121 5.30 6.20 -8.71
N ILE A 122 4.65 5.19 -8.19
CA ILE A 122 3.19 5.02 -8.21
C ILE A 122 2.58 5.42 -6.86
N VAL A 123 3.03 4.78 -5.76
CA VAL A 123 2.39 4.95 -4.45
C VAL A 123 2.58 6.34 -3.84
N GLU A 124 3.61 7.08 -4.25
CA GLU A 124 3.87 8.44 -3.76
C GLU A 124 3.09 9.52 -4.51
N ARG A 125 2.32 9.18 -5.53
CA ARG A 125 1.48 10.14 -6.24
C ARG A 125 0.35 10.64 -5.35
N ASP A 126 -0.07 11.88 -5.54
CA ASP A 126 -1.20 12.44 -4.82
C ASP A 126 -2.50 11.75 -5.21
N GLU A 127 -2.66 11.46 -6.49
CA GLU A 127 -3.80 10.70 -7.02
C GLU A 127 -3.28 9.57 -7.90
N ILE A 128 -3.55 8.32 -7.49
CA ILE A 128 -3.07 7.15 -8.21
C ILE A 128 -4.07 6.67 -9.25
N CYS A 129 -5.33 6.61 -8.87
CA CYS A 129 -6.39 6.01 -9.66
C CYS A 129 -7.46 7.02 -10.11
N ALA A 130 -7.07 8.25 -10.24
CA ALA A 130 -8.00 9.31 -10.68
C ALA A 130 -8.21 9.32 -12.20
#